data_aff30695c0f1821f6f815879405318ee
#
_entry.id   aff30695c0f1821f6f815879405318ee
#
_cell.length_a   1.000
_cell.length_b   1.000
_cell.length_c   1.000
_cell.angle_alpha   90.00
_cell.angle_beta   90.00
_cell.angle_gamma   90.00
#
_symmetry.space_group_name_H-M   'P 1'
#
loop_
_entity.id
_entity.type
_entity.pdbx_description
1 polymer ?
#
loop_
_entity_poly.entity_id
_entity_poly.type
_entity_poly.pdbx_seq_one_letter_code
_entity_poly.pdbx_strand_id
1 'polypeptide(L)'
;MKSVHKQALRRVGARGLTATAIAAVVAGGLGSTGIASAEPVPTGGTAGKVFANIGLPDDRWVTGAGSADRFTYWTDAATERTELSSAAVYLPRGQAPQGGWPVVAWAHDTVGLADKCAPSWSGKTESAAHWNDITPWLRKGYAVVASDYAGLGVEGALPDLQTNIKAHNIVDAVKAAHDITGELSDRWVVNGNGSGATAALATARSATQIQGPGLDFRGATVTSVPDNLGELVLNAGPEFIPVPLPSDLTAEVLYAVAGIRGSHPELNLDSYLTTEGKALADKAVTMCSAELQSAVASTSLNQLFSRPVASIPNLRPIVQAYLGVPDTGYVKPVFFGQGLLDTTVILPYTLEFLGRVEASSQSTTILTYPVDGQGTAAAAFPDASSFVAALFAR
;
A
#
# COMPACT_ATOMS: atom_id res chain seq x y z
N MET A 1 0.83 -7.21 73.40
CA MET A 1 1.59 -8.45 73.49
C MET A 1 2.00 -8.91 72.09
N LYS A 2 3.27 -9.17 71.95
CA LYS A 2 4.00 -9.49 70.71
C LYS A 2 3.64 -10.88 70.17
N SER A 3 3.54 -11.04 68.87
CA SER A 3 3.93 -12.29 68.22
C SER A 3 4.40 -12.00 66.79
N VAL A 4 5.65 -12.39 66.57
CA VAL A 4 6.43 -12.27 65.31
C VAL A 4 6.22 -13.57 64.54
N HIS A 5 5.87 -13.51 63.27
CA HIS A 5 5.95 -14.67 62.40
C HIS A 5 6.93 -14.42 61.25
N LYS A 6 7.98 -15.24 61.23
CA LYS A 6 9.04 -15.32 60.23
C LYS A 6 8.46 -15.87 58.93
N GLN A 7 8.69 -15.17 57.82
CA GLN A 7 8.52 -15.72 56.50
C GLN A 7 9.83 -16.26 55.91
N ALA A 8 9.76 -17.48 55.42
CA ALA A 8 10.87 -18.20 54.82
C ALA A 8 11.07 -17.77 53.35
N LEU A 9 12.28 -17.37 53.00
CA LEU A 9 12.76 -17.10 51.66
C LEU A 9 12.90 -18.44 50.88
N ARG A 10 12.12 -18.61 49.81
CA ARG A 10 12.40 -19.60 48.77
C ARG A 10 13.21 -18.93 47.67
N ARG A 11 14.43 -19.41 47.49
CA ARG A 11 15.30 -19.07 46.36
C ARG A 11 14.73 -19.75 45.08
N VAL A 12 14.43 -18.96 44.06
CA VAL A 12 14.20 -19.44 42.69
C VAL A 12 15.41 -19.04 41.86
N GLY A 13 16.03 -20.04 41.23
CA GLY A 13 17.26 -19.89 40.46
C GLY A 13 17.09 -19.09 39.19
N ALA A 14 17.98 -18.14 38.96
CA ALA A 14 18.13 -17.39 37.75
C ALA A 14 18.77 -18.28 36.66
N ARG A 15 18.06 -18.50 35.57
CA ARG A 15 18.67 -18.91 34.27
C ARG A 15 18.92 -17.68 33.48
N GLY A 16 20.20 -17.43 33.14
CA GLY A 16 20.65 -16.26 32.42
C GLY A 16 20.17 -16.23 30.97
N LEU A 17 19.61 -15.11 30.61
CA LEU A 17 19.47 -14.65 29.27
C LEU A 17 20.52 -13.54 29.08
N THR A 18 21.50 -13.78 28.24
CA THR A 18 22.47 -12.78 27.80
C THR A 18 21.79 -11.82 26.84
N ALA A 19 21.35 -10.66 27.35
CA ALA A 19 21.00 -9.52 26.54
C ALA A 19 22.28 -8.75 26.23
N THR A 20 22.68 -8.72 24.96
CA THR A 20 23.76 -7.87 24.47
C THR A 20 23.23 -6.44 24.41
N ALA A 21 23.52 -5.64 25.43
CA ALA A 21 23.24 -4.21 25.43
C ALA A 21 24.31 -3.51 24.55
N ILE A 22 23.88 -2.89 23.48
CA ILE A 22 24.71 -1.93 22.74
C ILE A 22 24.66 -0.61 23.52
N ALA A 23 25.73 -0.31 24.24
CA ALA A 23 25.91 0.96 24.94
C ALA A 23 26.37 2.00 23.92
N ALA A 24 25.55 3.02 23.66
CA ALA A 24 25.99 4.22 22.96
C ALA A 24 26.91 5.06 23.87
N VAL A 25 28.19 5.11 23.51
CA VAL A 25 29.16 6.04 24.16
C VAL A 25 28.99 7.41 23.52
N VAL A 26 28.42 8.35 24.26
CA VAL A 26 28.47 9.77 23.92
C VAL A 26 29.84 10.30 24.35
N ALA A 27 30.77 10.43 23.42
CA ALA A 27 31.99 11.17 23.58
C ALA A 27 31.84 12.52 22.88
N GLY A 28 31.74 13.61 23.68
CA GLY A 28 31.80 14.97 23.16
C GLY A 28 33.17 15.29 22.60
N GLY A 29 33.22 15.67 21.30
CA GLY A 29 34.39 16.17 20.61
C GLY A 29 33.96 17.12 19.50
N LEU A 30 34.36 18.37 19.60
CA LEU A 30 34.15 19.42 18.60
C LEU A 30 34.96 19.10 17.33
N GLY A 31 34.31 19.14 16.17
CA GLY A 31 34.95 19.38 14.87
C GLY A 31 35.07 18.22 13.93
N SER A 32 34.04 18.05 13.09
CA SER A 32 34.08 17.85 11.63
C SER A 32 32.66 17.56 11.17
N THR A 33 32.17 18.30 10.17
CA THR A 33 30.93 18.00 9.46
C THR A 33 31.15 16.75 8.60
N GLY A 34 31.13 15.59 9.22
CA GLY A 34 31.04 14.32 8.53
C GLY A 34 29.62 14.16 8.04
N ILE A 35 29.44 14.06 6.73
CA ILE A 35 28.22 13.54 6.12
C ILE A 35 28.03 12.16 6.75
N ALA A 36 27.01 12.01 7.58
CA ALA A 36 26.63 10.69 8.09
C ALA A 36 26.28 9.85 6.85
N SER A 37 27.15 8.91 6.53
CA SER A 37 26.85 7.89 5.52
C SER A 37 25.66 7.11 6.05
N ALA A 38 24.54 7.15 5.35
CA ALA A 38 23.41 6.28 5.66
C ALA A 38 23.93 4.83 5.68
N GLU A 39 23.61 4.10 6.74
CA GLU A 39 23.95 2.68 6.78
C GLU A 39 23.26 1.99 5.61
N PRO A 40 23.95 1.07 4.90
CA PRO A 40 23.34 0.37 3.78
C PRO A 40 22.11 -0.40 4.27
N VAL A 41 21.00 -0.26 3.56
CA VAL A 41 19.78 -1.03 3.83
C VAL A 41 20.11 -2.51 3.80
N PRO A 42 19.80 -3.29 4.83
CA PRO A 42 20.05 -4.72 4.83
C PRO A 42 19.38 -5.38 3.61
N THR A 43 20.05 -6.34 3.00
CA THR A 43 19.49 -7.15 1.89
C THR A 43 19.62 -8.64 2.23
N GLY A 44 18.70 -9.46 1.71
CA GLY A 44 18.84 -10.91 1.74
C GLY A 44 18.07 -11.64 2.84
N GLY A 45 17.01 -11.08 3.39
CA GLY A 45 16.08 -11.80 4.27
C GLY A 45 15.10 -12.70 3.50
N THR A 46 14.31 -13.50 4.21
CA THR A 46 13.28 -14.36 3.62
C THR A 46 11.97 -13.56 3.47
N ALA A 47 11.41 -13.49 2.28
CA ALA A 47 10.13 -12.82 2.01
C ALA A 47 9.01 -13.32 2.96
N GLY A 48 8.23 -12.38 3.49
CA GLY A 48 7.20 -12.64 4.49
C GLY A 48 7.71 -12.82 5.92
N LYS A 49 9.01 -12.56 6.20
CA LYS A 49 9.54 -12.60 7.57
C LYS A 49 9.74 -11.21 8.16
N VAL A 50 9.38 -11.06 9.42
CA VAL A 50 9.59 -9.83 10.19
C VAL A 50 11.07 -9.56 10.34
N PHE A 51 11.47 -8.32 10.05
CA PHE A 51 12.79 -7.79 10.36
C PHE A 51 12.81 -7.12 11.73
N ALA A 52 11.82 -6.25 12.01
CA ALA A 52 11.66 -5.59 13.29
C ALA A 52 10.18 -5.28 13.57
N ASN A 53 9.78 -5.40 14.84
CA ASN A 53 8.50 -4.90 15.36
C ASN A 53 8.82 -3.70 16.25
N ILE A 54 8.21 -2.55 15.98
CA ILE A 54 8.47 -1.30 16.71
C ILE A 54 7.27 -0.83 17.53
N GLY A 55 6.17 -1.59 17.52
CA GLY A 55 4.91 -1.15 18.12
C GLY A 55 4.38 0.14 17.47
N LEU A 56 3.11 0.43 17.63
CA LEU A 56 2.51 1.67 17.15
C LEU A 56 1.97 2.48 18.33
N PRO A 57 2.39 3.75 18.51
CA PRO A 57 1.84 4.59 19.57
C PRO A 57 0.33 4.76 19.45
N ASP A 58 -0.38 4.79 20.58
CA ASP A 58 -1.86 4.80 20.64
C ASP A 58 -2.49 5.97 19.87
N ASP A 59 -1.80 7.12 19.82
CA ASP A 59 -2.24 8.30 19.09
C ASP A 59 -2.22 8.11 17.56
N ARG A 60 -1.57 7.03 17.09
CA ARG A 60 -1.51 6.61 15.69
C ARG A 60 -2.41 5.42 15.37
N TRP A 61 -3.18 4.93 16.32
CA TRP A 61 -4.10 3.82 16.07
C TRP A 61 -5.31 4.28 15.25
N VAL A 62 -5.70 3.43 14.32
CA VAL A 62 -6.96 3.59 13.56
C VAL A 62 -8.16 3.48 14.51
N THR A 63 -9.16 4.30 14.29
CA THR A 63 -10.40 4.24 15.08
C THR A 63 -11.03 2.85 14.99
N GLY A 64 -11.29 2.25 16.15
CA GLY A 64 -11.84 0.89 16.22
C GLY A 64 -10.81 -0.19 16.50
N ALA A 65 -9.51 0.11 16.42
CA ALA A 65 -8.48 -0.81 16.86
C ALA A 65 -8.52 -1.02 18.38
N GLY A 66 -8.28 -2.25 18.79
CA GLY A 66 -8.04 -2.67 20.18
C GLY A 66 -6.55 -2.81 20.48
N SER A 67 -5.75 -3.12 19.47
CA SER A 67 -4.28 -3.05 19.46
C SER A 67 -3.77 -2.77 18.06
N ALA A 68 -2.54 -2.27 17.97
CA ALA A 68 -1.87 -2.04 16.69
C ALA A 68 -0.36 -2.18 16.86
N ASP A 69 0.27 -2.84 15.90
CA ASP A 69 1.71 -2.96 15.78
C ASP A 69 2.16 -2.48 14.41
N ARG A 70 3.26 -1.72 14.38
CA ARG A 70 4.00 -1.41 13.17
C ARG A 70 5.24 -2.28 13.11
N PHE A 71 5.49 -2.87 11.96
CA PHE A 71 6.63 -3.74 11.75
C PHE A 71 7.29 -3.48 10.39
N THR A 72 8.55 -3.86 10.29
CA THR A 72 9.25 -3.97 9.01
C THR A 72 9.45 -5.44 8.69
N TYR A 73 9.38 -5.78 7.41
CA TYR A 73 9.42 -7.15 6.94
C TYR A 73 10.15 -7.25 5.59
N TRP A 74 10.64 -8.44 5.29
CA TRP A 74 11.23 -8.75 4.00
C TRP A 74 10.15 -9.08 2.98
N THR A 75 10.31 -8.56 1.77
CA THR A 75 9.41 -8.83 0.64
C THR A 75 10.17 -8.93 -0.66
N ASP A 76 9.57 -9.58 -1.66
CA ASP A 76 10.17 -9.69 -2.98
C ASP A 76 10.18 -8.32 -3.68
N ALA A 77 11.29 -8.02 -4.36
CA ALA A 77 11.48 -6.85 -5.20
C ALA A 77 11.48 -7.24 -6.70
N ALA A 78 11.37 -6.24 -7.57
CA ALA A 78 11.44 -6.44 -9.03
C ALA A 78 12.77 -7.02 -9.52
N THR A 79 13.82 -6.96 -8.70
CA THR A 79 15.19 -7.38 -9.03
C THR A 79 15.50 -8.82 -8.64
N GLU A 80 14.51 -9.67 -8.39
CA GLU A 80 14.68 -11.04 -7.86
C GLU A 80 15.44 -11.07 -6.52
N ARG A 81 15.43 -9.98 -5.79
CA ARG A 81 16.01 -9.84 -4.45
C ARG A 81 14.91 -9.52 -3.47
N THR A 82 15.15 -9.81 -2.21
CA THR A 82 14.30 -9.31 -1.13
C THR A 82 14.78 -7.94 -0.69
N GLU A 83 13.82 -7.10 -0.34
CA GLU A 83 14.04 -5.77 0.24
C GLU A 83 13.13 -5.57 1.45
N LEU A 84 13.34 -4.50 2.19
CA LEU A 84 12.52 -4.18 3.34
C LEU A 84 11.30 -3.35 2.92
N SER A 85 10.17 -3.68 3.53
CA SER A 85 8.97 -2.89 3.52
C SER A 85 8.49 -2.66 4.95
N SER A 86 7.60 -1.70 5.15
CA SER A 86 6.89 -1.53 6.42
C SER A 86 5.41 -1.84 6.27
N ALA A 87 4.77 -2.16 7.39
CA ALA A 87 3.35 -2.42 7.49
C ALA A 87 2.85 -2.13 8.89
N ALA A 88 1.52 -2.06 9.04
CA ALA A 88 0.86 -2.13 10.34
C ALA A 88 -0.17 -3.25 10.36
N VAL A 89 -0.34 -3.87 11.53
CA VAL A 89 -1.45 -4.77 11.83
C VAL A 89 -2.31 -4.14 12.91
N TYR A 90 -3.61 -4.08 12.65
CA TYR A 90 -4.63 -3.56 13.56
C TYR A 90 -5.58 -4.68 13.94
N LEU A 91 -5.71 -4.96 15.23
CA LEU A 91 -6.68 -5.92 15.72
C LEU A 91 -7.96 -5.22 16.18
N PRO A 92 -9.14 -5.82 15.98
CA PRO A 92 -10.40 -5.31 16.52
C PRO A 92 -10.40 -5.27 18.05
N ARG A 93 -11.32 -4.51 18.61
CA ARG A 93 -11.57 -4.54 20.07
C ARG A 93 -12.26 -5.85 20.49
N GLY A 94 -11.88 -6.39 21.64
CA GLY A 94 -12.48 -7.58 22.21
C GLY A 94 -11.54 -8.77 22.14
N GLN A 95 -12.12 -9.98 22.17
CA GLN A 95 -11.36 -11.22 22.09
C GLN A 95 -11.47 -11.82 20.69
N ALA A 96 -10.38 -12.37 20.19
CA ALA A 96 -10.38 -13.08 18.93
C ALA A 96 -11.37 -14.26 18.96
N PRO A 97 -12.14 -14.48 17.89
CA PRO A 97 -12.95 -15.68 17.78
C PRO A 97 -12.08 -16.93 17.71
N GLN A 98 -12.69 -18.10 17.93
CA GLN A 98 -11.97 -19.35 17.74
C GLN A 98 -11.40 -19.43 16.31
N GLY A 99 -10.12 -19.65 16.20
CA GLY A 99 -9.39 -19.67 14.91
C GLY A 99 -8.85 -18.31 14.48
N GLY A 100 -8.89 -17.29 15.36
CA GLY A 100 -8.32 -15.97 15.11
C GLY A 100 -9.24 -15.00 14.37
N TRP A 101 -8.84 -13.73 14.31
CA TRP A 101 -9.52 -12.69 13.54
C TRP A 101 -9.35 -12.94 12.04
N PRO A 102 -10.43 -13.04 11.24
CA PRO A 102 -10.30 -13.05 9.78
C PRO A 102 -9.62 -11.77 9.29
N VAL A 103 -8.74 -11.89 8.30
CA VAL A 103 -7.86 -10.79 7.90
C VAL A 103 -8.35 -10.09 6.64
N VAL A 104 -8.38 -8.78 6.67
CA VAL A 104 -8.47 -7.90 5.48
C VAL A 104 -7.10 -7.29 5.26
N ALA A 105 -6.40 -7.69 4.19
CA ALA A 105 -5.22 -6.99 3.73
C ALA A 105 -5.66 -5.70 3.02
N TRP A 106 -5.23 -4.56 3.51
CA TRP A 106 -5.59 -3.27 2.92
C TRP A 106 -4.51 -2.83 1.94
N ALA A 107 -4.89 -2.74 0.68
CA ALA A 107 -4.11 -2.18 -0.41
C ALA A 107 -4.44 -0.68 -0.50
N HIS A 108 -3.54 0.17 0.00
CA HIS A 108 -3.78 1.62 0.04
C HIS A 108 -3.63 2.28 -1.33
N ASP A 109 -4.33 3.38 -1.51
CA ASP A 109 -4.19 4.26 -2.67
C ASP A 109 -2.85 5.02 -2.65
N THR A 110 -2.51 5.74 -3.71
CA THR A 110 -1.26 6.49 -3.79
C THR A 110 -1.21 7.59 -2.74
N VAL A 111 -0.22 7.50 -1.87
CA VAL A 111 0.00 8.46 -0.75
C VAL A 111 1.21 9.37 -0.99
N GLY A 112 2.04 9.04 -1.97
CA GLY A 112 3.32 9.68 -2.29
C GLY A 112 4.46 8.67 -2.36
N LEU A 113 5.67 9.14 -2.67
CA LEU A 113 6.87 8.30 -2.81
C LEU A 113 7.88 8.49 -1.66
N ALA A 114 7.65 9.45 -0.77
CA ALA A 114 8.55 9.71 0.35
C ALA A 114 8.18 8.88 1.58
N ASP A 115 9.17 8.42 2.35
CA ASP A 115 8.97 7.62 3.57
C ASP A 115 7.99 8.22 4.56
N LYS A 116 7.99 9.55 4.69
CA LYS A 116 7.04 10.28 5.56
C LYS A 116 5.57 10.06 5.19
N CYS A 117 5.29 9.62 3.95
CA CYS A 117 3.94 9.41 3.45
C CYS A 117 3.39 8.01 3.79
N ALA A 118 4.22 7.11 4.31
CA ALA A 118 3.83 5.75 4.67
C ALA A 118 2.60 5.72 5.59
N PRO A 119 1.48 5.07 5.21
CA PRO A 119 0.26 5.05 6.03
C PRO A 119 0.48 4.50 7.43
N SER A 120 1.35 3.49 7.57
CA SER A 120 1.63 2.87 8.88
C SER A 120 2.29 3.83 9.87
N TRP A 121 2.87 4.94 9.37
CA TRP A 121 3.59 5.92 10.21
C TRP A 121 2.96 7.30 10.25
N SER A 122 2.35 7.78 9.16
CA SER A 122 1.84 9.15 9.05
C SER A 122 0.72 9.50 10.04
N GLY A 123 0.03 8.48 10.59
CA GLY A 123 -0.98 8.70 11.62
C GLY A 123 -2.24 9.42 11.12
N LYS A 124 -3.03 9.94 12.08
CA LYS A 124 -4.34 10.57 11.82
C LYS A 124 -4.29 11.84 10.98
N THR A 125 -3.18 12.53 10.95
CA THR A 125 -3.13 13.89 10.42
C THR A 125 -3.03 13.96 8.90
N GLU A 126 -2.31 13.02 8.28
CA GLU A 126 -2.09 13.02 6.82
C GLU A 126 -2.86 11.90 6.09
N SER A 127 -3.23 10.85 6.82
CA SER A 127 -3.92 9.68 6.27
C SER A 127 -5.37 9.55 6.73
N ALA A 128 -6.00 10.60 7.24
CA ALA A 128 -7.35 10.53 7.79
C ALA A 128 -8.38 9.99 6.78
N ALA A 129 -8.24 10.31 5.49
CA ALA A 129 -9.09 9.78 4.44
C ALA A 129 -8.90 8.26 4.28
N HIS A 130 -7.64 7.79 4.28
CA HIS A 130 -7.31 6.37 4.13
C HIS A 130 -7.77 5.53 5.33
N TRP A 131 -7.81 6.11 6.54
CA TRP A 131 -8.30 5.42 7.72
C TRP A 131 -9.81 5.19 7.70
N ASN A 132 -10.54 5.98 6.93
CA ASN A 132 -11.97 5.73 6.70
C ASN A 132 -12.20 4.38 5.99
N ASP A 133 -11.24 3.92 5.19
CA ASP A 133 -11.32 2.62 4.51
C ASP A 133 -11.06 1.45 5.47
N ILE A 134 -10.24 1.64 6.51
CA ILE A 134 -9.86 0.60 7.48
C ILE A 134 -10.88 0.48 8.62
N THR A 135 -11.32 1.61 9.17
CA THR A 135 -12.22 1.66 10.34
C THR A 135 -13.46 0.78 10.22
N PRO A 136 -14.18 0.75 9.07
CA PRO A 136 -15.37 -0.08 8.93
C PRO A 136 -15.08 -1.58 9.05
N TRP A 137 -13.93 -2.06 8.56
CA TRP A 137 -13.52 -3.45 8.66
C TRP A 137 -13.23 -3.85 10.10
N LEU A 138 -12.49 -3.03 10.85
CA LEU A 138 -12.23 -3.25 12.28
C LEU A 138 -13.53 -3.34 13.10
N ARG A 139 -14.51 -2.46 12.80
CA ARG A 139 -15.83 -2.48 13.46
C ARG A 139 -16.64 -3.73 13.15
N LYS A 140 -16.38 -4.39 12.03
CA LYS A 140 -16.99 -5.67 11.64
C LYS A 140 -16.28 -6.89 12.25
N GLY A 141 -15.18 -6.69 13.00
CA GLY A 141 -14.44 -7.77 13.61
C GLY A 141 -13.43 -8.44 12.69
N TYR A 142 -12.90 -7.69 11.71
CA TYR A 142 -11.79 -8.13 10.88
C TYR A 142 -10.49 -7.48 11.34
N ALA A 143 -9.42 -8.25 11.50
CA ALA A 143 -8.09 -7.68 11.60
C ALA A 143 -7.69 -7.05 10.27
N VAL A 144 -6.94 -5.94 10.31
CA VAL A 144 -6.45 -5.30 9.08
C VAL A 144 -4.94 -5.33 9.06
N VAL A 145 -4.37 -5.83 7.96
CA VAL A 145 -2.94 -5.77 7.66
C VAL A 145 -2.75 -4.77 6.54
N ALA A 146 -2.02 -3.69 6.83
CA ALA A 146 -1.80 -2.56 5.92
C ALA A 146 -0.31 -2.50 5.55
N SER A 147 0.07 -3.01 4.38
CA SER A 147 1.41 -2.82 3.81
C SER A 147 1.58 -1.40 3.33
N ASP A 148 2.75 -0.79 3.57
CA ASP A 148 3.10 0.51 2.97
C ASP A 148 3.67 0.36 1.55
N TYR A 149 3.88 -0.86 1.09
CA TYR A 149 4.68 -1.28 -0.07
C TYR A 149 6.18 -1.04 0.09
N ALA A 150 7.00 -1.80 -0.64
CA ALA A 150 8.45 -1.67 -0.58
C ALA A 150 8.93 -0.29 -1.04
N GLY A 151 9.95 0.23 -0.36
CA GLY A 151 10.49 1.56 -0.63
C GLY A 151 9.68 2.71 -0.02
N LEU A 152 8.61 2.43 0.74
CA LEU A 152 7.85 3.45 1.47
C LEU A 152 7.92 3.19 2.98
N GLY A 153 8.29 4.20 3.77
CA GLY A 153 8.42 4.10 5.23
C GLY A 153 9.64 3.33 5.72
N VAL A 154 10.57 3.00 4.84
CA VAL A 154 11.86 2.37 5.12
C VAL A 154 12.91 3.07 4.29
N GLU A 155 13.97 3.58 4.93
CA GLU A 155 15.07 4.26 4.21
C GLU A 155 15.68 3.37 3.11
N GLY A 156 15.90 3.94 1.95
CA GLY A 156 16.73 3.32 0.92
C GLY A 156 16.26 3.51 -0.50
N ALA A 157 15.39 2.68 -1.01
CA ALA A 157 14.97 2.71 -2.41
C ALA A 157 13.70 3.56 -2.60
N LEU A 158 13.54 4.15 -3.79
CA LEU A 158 12.24 4.68 -4.19
C LEU A 158 11.24 3.53 -4.31
N PRO A 159 9.96 3.76 -3.96
CA PRO A 159 8.92 2.75 -4.10
C PRO A 159 8.87 2.16 -5.51
N ASP A 160 8.90 0.85 -5.62
CA ASP A 160 8.60 0.17 -6.87
C ASP A 160 7.08 0.17 -7.07
N LEU A 161 6.63 0.91 -8.07
CA LEU A 161 5.21 1.07 -8.37
C LEU A 161 4.64 -0.09 -9.20
N GLN A 162 5.44 -1.09 -9.59
CA GLN A 162 4.97 -2.21 -10.38
C GLN A 162 3.86 -2.98 -9.65
N THR A 163 2.76 -3.17 -10.35
CA THR A 163 1.54 -3.74 -9.78
C THR A 163 1.72 -5.17 -9.22
N ASN A 164 2.54 -5.99 -9.89
CA ASN A 164 2.86 -7.35 -9.43
C ASN A 164 3.72 -7.34 -8.17
N ILE A 165 4.64 -6.37 -8.02
CA ILE A 165 5.48 -6.24 -6.83
C ILE A 165 4.63 -5.83 -5.63
N LYS A 166 3.70 -4.89 -5.80
CA LYS A 166 2.73 -4.55 -4.75
C LYS A 166 1.93 -5.76 -4.27
N ALA A 167 1.59 -6.69 -5.17
CA ALA A 167 0.91 -7.93 -4.78
C ALA A 167 1.79 -8.81 -3.87
N HIS A 168 3.09 -8.94 -4.17
CA HIS A 168 4.04 -9.63 -3.28
C HIS A 168 4.14 -8.92 -1.93
N ASN A 169 4.26 -7.59 -1.93
CA ASN A 169 4.35 -6.82 -0.68
C ASN A 169 3.12 -7.03 0.22
N ILE A 170 1.91 -7.06 -0.35
CA ILE A 170 0.67 -7.33 0.40
C ILE A 170 0.68 -8.74 1.00
N VAL A 171 0.98 -9.76 0.19
CA VAL A 171 0.99 -11.16 0.66
C VAL A 171 2.04 -11.39 1.73
N ASP A 172 3.24 -10.81 1.54
CA ASP A 172 4.34 -10.94 2.50
C ASP A 172 4.08 -10.17 3.79
N ALA A 173 3.35 -9.04 3.75
CA ALA A 173 2.87 -8.35 4.94
C ALA A 173 1.89 -9.23 5.73
N VAL A 174 0.97 -9.95 5.05
CA VAL A 174 0.05 -10.89 5.72
C VAL A 174 0.81 -12.04 6.38
N LYS A 175 1.82 -12.61 5.70
CA LYS A 175 2.70 -13.64 6.31
C LYS A 175 3.42 -13.09 7.54
N ALA A 176 4.03 -11.92 7.42
CA ALA A 176 4.78 -11.27 8.51
C ALA A 176 3.88 -10.91 9.70
N ALA A 177 2.64 -10.50 9.47
CA ALA A 177 1.69 -10.18 10.54
C ALA A 177 1.40 -11.39 11.45
N HIS A 178 1.45 -12.62 10.93
CA HIS A 178 1.34 -13.84 11.74
C HIS A 178 2.56 -14.08 12.65
N ASP A 179 3.72 -13.54 12.30
CA ASP A 179 4.89 -13.55 13.20
C ASP A 179 4.77 -12.49 14.33
N ILE A 180 3.92 -11.46 14.15
CA ILE A 180 3.68 -10.39 15.14
C ILE A 180 2.65 -10.83 16.18
N THR A 181 1.55 -11.45 15.75
CA THR A 181 0.46 -11.86 16.65
C THR A 181 -0.12 -13.22 16.28
N GLY A 182 -0.38 -14.05 17.28
CA GLY A 182 -1.06 -15.35 17.14
C GLY A 182 -2.60 -15.24 17.07
N GLU A 183 -3.16 -14.03 17.03
CA GLU A 183 -4.61 -13.81 17.02
C GLU A 183 -5.23 -13.75 15.63
N LEU A 184 -4.44 -13.88 14.56
CA LEU A 184 -4.93 -13.86 13.19
C LEU A 184 -5.39 -15.23 12.72
N SER A 185 -6.46 -15.25 11.93
CA SER A 185 -6.88 -16.43 11.17
C SER A 185 -6.06 -16.55 9.88
N ASP A 186 -5.80 -17.77 9.44
CA ASP A 186 -5.16 -18.04 8.14
C ASP A 186 -6.01 -17.55 6.96
N ARG A 187 -7.33 -17.35 7.15
CA ARG A 187 -8.26 -16.88 6.13
C ARG A 187 -8.17 -15.37 5.95
N TRP A 188 -7.95 -14.96 4.71
CA TRP A 188 -7.78 -13.54 4.39
C TRP A 188 -8.36 -13.15 3.04
N VAL A 189 -8.69 -11.87 2.91
CA VAL A 189 -9.10 -11.20 1.68
C VAL A 189 -8.24 -9.96 1.48
N VAL A 190 -8.22 -9.43 0.25
CA VAL A 190 -7.62 -8.11 -0.03
C VAL A 190 -8.71 -7.09 -0.36
N ASN A 191 -8.56 -5.87 0.15
CA ASN A 191 -9.42 -4.71 -0.13
C ASN A 191 -8.59 -3.56 -0.67
N GLY A 192 -9.03 -2.93 -1.76
CA GLY A 192 -8.35 -1.77 -2.33
C GLY A 192 -9.28 -0.77 -2.98
N ASN A 193 -8.88 0.51 -2.96
CA ASN A 193 -9.58 1.63 -3.59
C ASN A 193 -8.60 2.42 -4.45
N GLY A 194 -9.04 3.01 -5.57
CA GLY A 194 -8.16 3.77 -6.45
C GLY A 194 -6.98 2.95 -6.97
N SER A 195 -5.75 3.45 -6.90
CA SER A 195 -4.55 2.69 -7.27
C SER A 195 -4.32 1.46 -6.38
N GLY A 196 -4.84 1.47 -5.15
CA GLY A 196 -4.90 0.29 -4.28
C GLY A 196 -5.79 -0.82 -4.85
N ALA A 197 -6.84 -0.48 -5.60
CA ALA A 197 -7.65 -1.47 -6.31
C ALA A 197 -6.83 -2.24 -7.35
N THR A 198 -5.90 -1.56 -8.05
CA THR A 198 -4.99 -2.22 -9.00
C THR A 198 -4.08 -3.24 -8.29
N ALA A 199 -3.52 -2.86 -7.14
CA ALA A 199 -2.70 -3.76 -6.32
C ALA A 199 -3.52 -4.95 -5.77
N ALA A 200 -4.76 -4.70 -5.34
CA ALA A 200 -5.68 -5.75 -4.88
C ALA A 200 -6.06 -6.73 -5.99
N LEU A 201 -6.27 -6.26 -7.23
CA LEU A 201 -6.55 -7.12 -8.39
C LEU A 201 -5.34 -7.97 -8.79
N ALA A 202 -4.13 -7.40 -8.74
CA ALA A 202 -2.90 -8.17 -8.94
C ALA A 202 -2.73 -9.25 -7.86
N THR A 203 -3.05 -8.92 -6.61
CA THR A 203 -3.08 -9.87 -5.51
C THR A 203 -4.12 -10.97 -5.75
N ALA A 204 -5.34 -10.62 -6.17
CA ALA A 204 -6.39 -11.59 -6.49
C ALA A 204 -5.99 -12.59 -7.60
N ARG A 205 -5.06 -12.17 -8.46
CA ARG A 205 -4.53 -12.99 -9.54
C ARG A 205 -3.42 -13.96 -9.11
N SER A 206 -2.59 -13.57 -8.14
CA SER A 206 -1.37 -14.28 -7.76
C SER A 206 -1.36 -14.85 -6.35
N ALA A 207 -2.23 -14.40 -5.45
CA ALA A 207 -2.17 -14.70 -4.01
C ALA A 207 -2.04 -16.19 -3.69
N THR A 208 -2.82 -17.06 -4.33
CA THR A 208 -2.79 -18.52 -4.07
C THR A 208 -1.48 -19.19 -4.48
N GLN A 209 -0.70 -18.55 -5.36
CA GLN A 209 0.59 -19.06 -5.82
C GLN A 209 1.72 -18.61 -4.89
N ILE A 210 1.62 -17.38 -4.35
CA ILE A 210 2.71 -16.75 -3.59
C ILE A 210 2.50 -16.74 -2.08
N GLN A 211 1.28 -17.04 -1.57
CA GLN A 211 1.01 -17.03 -0.12
C GLN A 211 1.73 -18.13 0.66
N GLY A 212 2.08 -19.23 0.01
CA GLY A 212 2.65 -20.41 0.65
C GLY A 212 1.62 -21.23 1.46
N PRO A 213 2.05 -22.30 2.13
CA PRO A 213 1.19 -23.11 2.99
C PRO A 213 0.84 -22.31 4.27
N GLY A 214 -0.35 -22.51 4.80
CA GLY A 214 -0.80 -21.92 6.06
C GLY A 214 -1.62 -20.64 5.89
N LEU A 215 -1.70 -20.05 4.70
CA LEU A 215 -2.63 -18.97 4.40
C LEU A 215 -3.71 -19.42 3.41
N ASP A 216 -4.92 -18.90 3.60
CA ASP A 216 -6.11 -19.25 2.79
C ASP A 216 -6.75 -17.99 2.22
N PHE A 217 -6.26 -17.55 1.06
CA PHE A 217 -6.83 -16.43 0.33
C PHE A 217 -8.24 -16.73 -0.14
N ARG A 218 -9.21 -15.86 0.19
CA ARG A 218 -10.63 -16.07 -0.07
C ARG A 218 -11.19 -15.21 -1.19
N GLY A 219 -10.60 -14.06 -1.48
CA GLY A 219 -11.07 -13.16 -2.53
C GLY A 219 -10.67 -11.72 -2.34
N ALA A 220 -11.20 -10.85 -3.19
CA ALA A 220 -10.89 -9.43 -3.19
C ALA A 220 -12.14 -8.55 -3.25
N THR A 221 -12.02 -7.33 -2.71
CA THR A 221 -12.97 -6.24 -2.92
C THR A 221 -12.24 -5.02 -3.45
N VAL A 222 -12.72 -4.43 -4.53
CA VAL A 222 -12.12 -3.26 -5.16
C VAL A 222 -13.15 -2.19 -5.48
N THR A 223 -12.74 -0.92 -5.35
CA THR A 223 -13.58 0.23 -5.70
C THR A 223 -12.79 1.25 -6.51
N SER A 224 -13.46 2.00 -7.38
CA SER A 224 -12.87 3.10 -8.20
C SER A 224 -11.59 2.67 -8.93
N VAL A 225 -11.66 1.60 -9.74
CA VAL A 225 -10.50 1.04 -10.43
C VAL A 225 -9.98 2.00 -11.52
N PRO A 226 -8.71 2.48 -11.48
CA PRO A 226 -8.19 3.50 -12.40
C PRO A 226 -7.60 2.87 -13.69
N ASP A 227 -8.42 2.20 -14.50
CA ASP A 227 -7.97 1.51 -15.73
C ASP A 227 -7.35 2.47 -16.79
N ASN A 228 -7.62 3.75 -16.70
CA ASN A 228 -7.21 4.76 -17.67
C ASN A 228 -5.85 5.43 -17.40
N LEU A 229 -5.24 5.23 -16.24
CA LEU A 229 -4.03 5.97 -15.83
C LEU A 229 -2.83 5.71 -16.76
N GLY A 230 -2.64 4.47 -17.19
CA GLY A 230 -1.59 4.11 -18.13
C GLY A 230 -1.73 4.83 -19.48
N GLU A 231 -2.95 4.95 -20.01
CA GLU A 231 -3.20 5.68 -21.25
C GLU A 231 -3.04 7.20 -21.06
N LEU A 232 -3.38 7.75 -19.89
CA LEU A 232 -3.09 9.16 -19.60
C LEU A 232 -1.59 9.45 -19.64
N VAL A 233 -0.77 8.59 -19.04
CA VAL A 233 0.70 8.72 -19.10
C VAL A 233 1.21 8.63 -20.54
N LEU A 234 0.75 7.65 -21.32
CA LEU A 234 1.20 7.44 -22.69
C LEU A 234 0.77 8.56 -23.64
N ASN A 235 -0.38 9.19 -23.40
CA ASN A 235 -0.89 10.30 -24.20
C ASN A 235 -0.40 11.68 -23.72
N ALA A 236 0.37 11.75 -22.64
CA ALA A 236 0.92 13.01 -22.16
C ALA A 236 1.93 13.59 -23.17
N GLY A 237 1.88 14.91 -23.36
CA GLY A 237 2.70 15.60 -24.35
C GLY A 237 2.20 17.01 -24.62
N PRO A 238 2.93 17.82 -25.42
CA PRO A 238 2.57 19.21 -25.72
C PRO A 238 1.23 19.34 -26.46
N GLU A 239 0.78 18.28 -27.13
CA GLU A 239 -0.48 18.24 -27.88
C GLU A 239 -1.67 17.77 -27.02
N PHE A 240 -1.43 17.41 -25.74
CA PHE A 240 -2.52 17.08 -24.81
C PHE A 240 -3.45 18.28 -24.62
N ILE A 241 -4.72 18.04 -24.37
CA ILE A 241 -5.71 19.11 -24.18
C ILE A 241 -5.21 20.14 -23.15
N PRO A 242 -5.24 21.45 -23.43
CA PRO A 242 -4.69 22.49 -22.56
C PRO A 242 -5.68 22.86 -21.43
N VAL A 243 -6.18 21.85 -20.74
CA VAL A 243 -7.11 21.99 -19.63
C VAL A 243 -6.56 21.21 -18.44
N PRO A 244 -6.52 21.80 -17.24
CA PRO A 244 -6.16 21.06 -16.04
C PRO A 244 -7.10 19.86 -15.85
N LEU A 245 -6.52 18.69 -15.61
CA LEU A 245 -7.24 17.53 -15.11
C LEU A 245 -7.53 17.72 -13.61
N PRO A 246 -8.39 16.90 -13.01
CA PRO A 246 -8.44 16.76 -11.55
C PRO A 246 -7.03 16.64 -10.99
N SER A 247 -6.74 17.35 -9.90
CA SER A 247 -5.37 17.46 -9.36
C SER A 247 -4.80 16.12 -8.89
N ASP A 248 -5.66 15.21 -8.45
CA ASP A 248 -5.32 13.83 -8.11
C ASP A 248 -4.79 13.05 -9.34
N LEU A 249 -5.47 13.12 -10.48
CA LEU A 249 -4.99 12.50 -11.72
C LEU A 249 -3.64 13.08 -12.20
N THR A 250 -3.48 14.41 -12.12
CA THR A 250 -2.20 15.05 -12.48
C THR A 250 -1.08 14.61 -11.55
N ALA A 251 -1.37 14.48 -10.24
CA ALA A 251 -0.41 13.97 -9.26
C ALA A 251 -0.05 12.51 -9.51
N GLU A 252 -1.02 11.65 -9.83
CA GLU A 252 -0.79 10.24 -10.19
C GLU A 252 0.12 10.09 -11.41
N VAL A 253 -0.11 10.89 -12.46
CA VAL A 253 0.79 10.92 -13.64
C VAL A 253 2.22 11.29 -13.22
N LEU A 254 2.38 12.30 -12.36
CA LEU A 254 3.70 12.72 -11.89
C LEU A 254 4.38 11.67 -10.99
N TYR A 255 3.65 10.97 -10.14
CA TYR A 255 4.20 9.85 -9.38
C TYR A 255 4.65 8.71 -10.30
N ALA A 256 3.85 8.36 -11.31
CA ALA A 256 4.22 7.37 -12.30
C ALA A 256 5.49 7.79 -13.07
N VAL A 257 5.56 9.04 -13.52
CA VAL A 257 6.73 9.61 -14.21
C VAL A 257 7.96 9.57 -13.28
N ALA A 258 7.83 9.98 -12.02
CA ALA A 258 8.92 9.99 -11.05
C ALA A 258 9.42 8.57 -10.75
N GLY A 259 8.52 7.61 -10.55
CA GLY A 259 8.84 6.20 -10.33
C GLY A 259 9.56 5.57 -11.53
N ILE A 260 8.99 5.72 -12.75
CA ILE A 260 9.61 5.21 -13.98
C ILE A 260 10.96 5.88 -14.23
N ARG A 261 11.09 7.19 -14.00
CA ARG A 261 12.37 7.90 -14.11
C ARG A 261 13.45 7.34 -13.20
N GLY A 262 13.08 6.97 -11.98
CA GLY A 262 13.99 6.40 -10.98
C GLY A 262 14.44 4.97 -11.31
N SER A 263 13.52 4.13 -11.75
CA SER A 263 13.77 2.70 -12.03
C SER A 263 14.24 2.42 -13.47
N HIS A 264 13.98 3.33 -14.42
CA HIS A 264 14.32 3.22 -15.84
C HIS A 264 15.09 4.44 -16.35
N PRO A 265 16.29 4.73 -15.81
CA PRO A 265 17.11 5.87 -16.24
C PRO A 265 17.50 5.82 -17.72
N GLU A 266 17.54 4.63 -18.32
CA GLU A 266 17.82 4.40 -19.74
C GLU A 266 16.79 5.06 -20.67
N LEU A 267 15.55 5.32 -20.20
CA LEU A 267 14.51 5.99 -20.98
C LEU A 267 14.76 7.49 -21.16
N ASN A 268 15.66 8.08 -20.36
CA ASN A 268 16.00 9.50 -20.39
C ASN A 268 14.75 10.40 -20.34
N LEU A 269 13.80 10.10 -19.46
CA LEU A 269 12.52 10.82 -19.32
C LEU A 269 12.70 12.33 -19.14
N ASP A 270 13.78 12.75 -18.47
CA ASP A 270 14.10 14.17 -18.29
C ASP A 270 14.17 14.96 -19.60
N SER A 271 14.55 14.32 -20.70
CA SER A 271 14.60 14.97 -22.01
C SER A 271 13.23 15.20 -22.65
N TYR A 272 12.18 14.63 -22.09
CA TYR A 272 10.78 14.80 -22.52
C TYR A 272 10.01 15.78 -21.65
N LEU A 273 10.53 16.12 -20.47
CA LEU A 273 9.90 17.08 -19.57
C LEU A 273 10.27 18.53 -19.93
N THR A 274 9.36 19.45 -19.65
CA THR A 274 9.67 20.87 -19.58
C THR A 274 10.44 21.19 -18.29
N THR A 275 10.94 22.40 -18.13
CA THR A 275 11.55 22.85 -16.87
C THR A 275 10.57 22.71 -15.69
N GLU A 276 9.30 23.08 -15.90
CA GLU A 276 8.24 22.93 -14.91
C GLU A 276 7.93 21.46 -14.63
N GLY A 277 7.76 20.65 -15.68
CA GLY A 277 7.51 19.21 -15.56
C GLY A 277 8.60 18.49 -14.77
N LYS A 278 9.87 18.83 -15.01
CA LYS A 278 10.99 18.29 -14.25
C LYS A 278 10.94 18.71 -12.77
N ALA A 279 10.70 20.00 -12.50
CA ALA A 279 10.61 20.50 -11.13
C ALA A 279 9.44 19.84 -10.35
N LEU A 280 8.30 19.57 -11.00
CA LEU A 280 7.16 18.89 -10.37
C LEU A 280 7.41 17.39 -10.21
N ALA A 281 8.08 16.71 -11.15
CA ALA A 281 8.51 15.33 -10.99
C ALA A 281 9.54 15.16 -9.85
N ASP A 282 10.44 16.14 -9.64
CA ASP A 282 11.35 16.16 -8.50
C ASP A 282 10.60 16.34 -7.17
N LYS A 283 9.56 17.19 -7.15
CA LYS A 283 8.68 17.35 -5.99
C LYS A 283 7.87 16.08 -5.69
N ALA A 284 7.43 15.35 -6.70
CA ALA A 284 6.70 14.09 -6.52
C ALA A 284 7.49 13.04 -5.72
N VAL A 285 8.83 13.08 -5.76
CA VAL A 285 9.68 12.19 -4.94
C VAL A 285 9.60 12.52 -3.46
N THR A 286 9.30 13.76 -3.08
CA THR A 286 9.40 14.25 -1.70
C THR A 286 8.10 14.70 -1.06
N MET A 287 7.06 14.91 -1.88
CA MET A 287 5.73 15.37 -1.45
C MET A 287 4.78 14.18 -1.26
N CYS A 288 3.94 14.27 -0.23
CA CYS A 288 2.80 13.38 -0.09
C CYS A 288 1.64 13.81 -1.01
N SER A 289 0.66 12.94 -1.18
CA SER A 289 -0.42 13.11 -2.17
C SER A 289 -1.11 14.46 -2.07
N ALA A 290 -1.56 14.89 -0.89
CA ALA A 290 -2.25 16.16 -0.70
C ALA A 290 -1.36 17.39 -1.02
N GLU A 291 -0.06 17.30 -0.70
CA GLU A 291 0.92 18.36 -1.00
C GLU A 291 1.11 18.49 -2.52
N LEU A 292 1.28 17.36 -3.22
CA LEU A 292 1.47 17.37 -4.67
C LEU A 292 0.21 17.79 -5.41
N GLN A 293 -0.97 17.28 -5.04
CA GLN A 293 -2.26 17.71 -5.59
C GLN A 293 -2.44 19.23 -5.49
N SER A 294 -2.12 19.81 -4.33
CA SER A 294 -2.16 21.27 -4.15
C SER A 294 -1.18 22.00 -5.08
N ALA A 295 0.01 21.44 -5.29
CA ALA A 295 1.04 22.04 -6.14
C ALA A 295 0.68 22.01 -7.64
N VAL A 296 -0.19 21.07 -8.09
CA VAL A 296 -0.55 20.87 -9.49
C VAL A 296 -1.98 21.28 -9.84
N ALA A 297 -2.72 21.90 -8.91
CA ALA A 297 -4.16 22.19 -9.04
C ALA A 297 -4.53 23.01 -10.28
N SER A 298 -3.61 23.79 -10.83
CA SER A 298 -3.81 24.59 -12.05
C SER A 298 -2.95 24.15 -13.24
N THR A 299 -2.29 22.98 -13.13
CA THR A 299 -1.32 22.51 -14.13
C THR A 299 -2.02 21.53 -15.09
N SER A 300 -1.83 21.73 -16.39
CA SER A 300 -2.28 20.79 -17.42
C SER A 300 -1.11 19.93 -17.93
N LEU A 301 -1.39 18.71 -18.39
CA LEU A 301 -0.35 17.76 -18.79
C LEU A 301 0.48 18.28 -19.98
N ASN A 302 -0.10 19.09 -20.88
CA ASN A 302 0.65 19.67 -22.00
C ASN A 302 1.74 20.65 -21.56
N GLN A 303 1.66 21.22 -20.35
CA GLN A 303 2.69 22.12 -19.80
C GLN A 303 3.88 21.34 -19.21
N LEU A 304 3.68 20.09 -18.86
CA LEU A 304 4.69 19.26 -18.20
C LEU A 304 5.66 18.60 -19.17
N PHE A 305 5.26 18.41 -20.42
CA PHE A 305 6.03 17.66 -21.41
C PHE A 305 6.38 18.52 -22.61
N SER A 306 7.65 18.48 -23.04
CA SER A 306 8.17 19.16 -24.22
C SER A 306 8.05 18.34 -25.50
N ARG A 307 7.79 17.04 -25.37
CA ARG A 307 7.63 16.06 -26.46
C ARG A 307 6.58 15.02 -26.09
N PRO A 308 5.92 14.37 -27.07
CA PRO A 308 4.99 13.29 -26.80
C PRO A 308 5.65 12.13 -26.05
N VAL A 309 5.11 11.74 -24.91
CA VAL A 309 5.64 10.64 -24.07
C VAL A 309 5.58 9.31 -24.84
N ALA A 310 4.55 9.09 -25.66
CA ALA A 310 4.43 7.90 -26.51
C ALA A 310 5.59 7.71 -27.52
N SER A 311 6.38 8.76 -27.78
CA SER A 311 7.55 8.65 -28.66
C SER A 311 8.79 8.04 -28.01
N ILE A 312 8.73 7.76 -26.71
CA ILE A 312 9.81 7.06 -25.98
C ILE A 312 9.82 5.58 -26.40
N PRO A 313 10.92 5.08 -26.95
CA PRO A 313 11.01 3.67 -27.31
C PRO A 313 10.79 2.73 -26.12
N ASN A 314 10.01 1.67 -26.31
CA ASN A 314 9.73 0.63 -25.31
C ASN A 314 9.02 1.13 -24.02
N LEU A 315 8.47 2.34 -24.01
CA LEU A 315 7.79 2.85 -22.81
C LEU A 315 6.47 2.12 -22.52
N ARG A 316 5.67 1.79 -23.54
CA ARG A 316 4.34 1.15 -23.35
C ARG A 316 4.39 -0.12 -22.49
N PRO A 317 5.27 -1.10 -22.72
CA PRO A 317 5.38 -2.26 -21.84
C PRO A 317 5.73 -1.90 -20.38
N ILE A 318 6.56 -0.89 -20.18
CA ILE A 318 6.94 -0.41 -18.85
C ILE A 318 5.72 0.21 -18.15
N VAL A 319 5.01 1.13 -18.82
CA VAL A 319 3.78 1.73 -18.29
C VAL A 319 2.74 0.66 -17.96
N GLN A 320 2.60 -0.37 -18.80
CA GLN A 320 1.70 -1.48 -18.53
C GLN A 320 2.11 -2.32 -17.31
N ALA A 321 3.42 -2.52 -17.08
CA ALA A 321 3.91 -3.21 -15.88
C ALA A 321 3.64 -2.42 -14.60
N TYR A 322 3.72 -1.08 -14.68
CA TYR A 322 3.53 -0.18 -13.54
C TYR A 322 2.06 0.10 -13.23
N LEU A 323 1.26 0.37 -14.26
CA LEU A 323 -0.09 0.92 -14.15
C LEU A 323 -1.17 0.02 -14.76
N GLY A 324 -0.76 -1.11 -15.35
CA GLY A 324 -1.71 -2.03 -15.96
C GLY A 324 -2.62 -2.67 -14.92
N VAL A 325 -3.92 -2.63 -15.17
CA VAL A 325 -4.93 -3.24 -14.32
C VAL A 325 -5.28 -4.64 -14.84
N PRO A 326 -5.07 -5.70 -14.07
CA PRO A 326 -5.49 -7.04 -14.49
C PRO A 326 -7.01 -7.11 -14.64
N ASP A 327 -7.51 -7.57 -15.79
CA ASP A 327 -8.93 -7.80 -16.07
C ASP A 327 -9.32 -9.27 -16.12
N THR A 328 -8.34 -10.17 -16.00
CA THR A 328 -8.51 -11.63 -16.06
C THR A 328 -7.59 -12.37 -15.11
N GLY A 329 -7.85 -13.67 -14.91
CA GLY A 329 -6.97 -14.56 -14.16
C GLY A 329 -7.16 -14.53 -12.64
N TYR A 330 -8.26 -13.99 -12.14
CA TYR A 330 -8.55 -14.03 -10.70
C TYR A 330 -8.86 -15.46 -10.26
N VAL A 331 -8.14 -15.90 -9.23
CA VAL A 331 -8.22 -17.29 -8.73
C VAL A 331 -9.32 -17.50 -7.68
N LYS A 332 -9.86 -16.40 -7.14
CA LYS A 332 -10.94 -16.37 -6.14
C LYS A 332 -11.95 -15.28 -6.50
N PRO A 333 -13.16 -15.29 -5.90
CA PRO A 333 -14.18 -14.30 -6.21
C PRO A 333 -13.73 -12.85 -5.96
N VAL A 334 -14.16 -11.93 -6.82
CA VAL A 334 -13.85 -10.50 -6.72
C VAL A 334 -15.12 -9.66 -6.75
N PHE A 335 -15.23 -8.72 -5.83
CA PHE A 335 -16.26 -7.70 -5.80
C PHE A 335 -15.72 -6.39 -6.39
N PHE A 336 -16.48 -5.79 -7.29
CA PHE A 336 -16.22 -4.47 -7.88
C PHE A 336 -17.32 -3.49 -7.50
N GLY A 337 -16.93 -2.36 -6.91
CA GLY A 337 -17.81 -1.23 -6.65
C GLY A 337 -17.38 -0.01 -7.47
N GLN A 338 -18.28 0.56 -8.30
CA GLN A 338 -17.95 1.71 -9.15
C GLN A 338 -18.92 2.86 -8.93
N GLY A 339 -18.39 4.05 -8.62
CA GLY A 339 -19.13 5.31 -8.60
C GLY A 339 -19.42 5.80 -10.02
N LEU A 340 -20.68 6.09 -10.31
CA LEU A 340 -21.09 6.57 -11.64
C LEU A 340 -20.81 8.06 -11.86
N LEU A 341 -20.51 8.81 -10.79
CA LEU A 341 -20.14 10.22 -10.83
C LEU A 341 -18.66 10.44 -10.57
N ASP A 342 -17.87 9.37 -10.63
CA ASP A 342 -16.42 9.41 -10.46
C ASP A 342 -15.79 10.18 -11.61
N THR A 343 -15.02 11.22 -11.30
CA THR A 343 -14.30 12.05 -12.27
C THR A 343 -12.81 11.76 -12.29
N THR A 344 -12.32 10.96 -11.36
CA THR A 344 -10.91 10.54 -11.26
C THR A 344 -10.64 9.32 -12.12
N VAL A 345 -11.63 8.46 -12.30
CA VAL A 345 -11.62 7.41 -13.30
C VAL A 345 -12.51 7.84 -14.47
N ILE A 346 -11.98 7.80 -15.70
CA ILE A 346 -12.74 8.21 -16.89
C ILE A 346 -13.76 7.11 -17.19
N LEU A 347 -15.01 7.36 -16.79
CA LEU A 347 -16.10 6.37 -16.76
C LEU A 347 -16.23 5.49 -18.02
N PRO A 348 -16.12 5.99 -19.28
CA PRO A 348 -16.14 5.12 -20.46
C PRO A 348 -15.09 4.01 -20.44
N TYR A 349 -13.85 4.31 -20.05
CA TYR A 349 -12.79 3.30 -19.94
C TYR A 349 -13.09 2.30 -18.82
N THR A 350 -13.55 2.79 -17.67
CA THR A 350 -13.91 1.92 -16.54
C THR A 350 -15.04 0.96 -16.91
N LEU A 351 -16.07 1.44 -17.61
CA LEU A 351 -17.17 0.57 -18.07
C LEU A 351 -16.69 -0.46 -19.10
N GLU A 352 -15.77 -0.09 -19.99
CA GLU A 352 -15.12 -1.02 -20.91
C GLU A 352 -14.30 -2.09 -20.17
N PHE A 353 -13.52 -1.67 -19.16
CA PHE A 353 -12.78 -2.58 -18.28
C PHE A 353 -13.70 -3.56 -17.57
N LEU A 354 -14.77 -3.06 -16.91
CA LEU A 354 -15.74 -3.92 -16.24
C LEU A 354 -16.45 -4.88 -17.21
N GLY A 355 -16.72 -4.44 -18.44
CA GLY A 355 -17.23 -5.29 -19.50
C GLY A 355 -16.27 -6.42 -19.90
N ARG A 356 -14.95 -6.14 -19.97
CA ARG A 356 -13.94 -7.20 -20.20
C ARG A 356 -13.86 -8.17 -19.02
N VAL A 357 -13.92 -7.68 -17.79
CA VAL A 357 -13.96 -8.50 -16.57
C VAL A 357 -15.17 -9.43 -16.58
N GLU A 358 -16.37 -8.92 -16.90
CA GLU A 358 -17.60 -9.72 -16.97
C GLU A 358 -17.51 -10.78 -18.06
N ALA A 359 -17.01 -10.41 -19.24
CA ALA A 359 -16.84 -11.32 -20.38
C ALA A 359 -15.84 -12.45 -20.12
N SER A 360 -14.92 -12.30 -19.15
CA SER A 360 -13.90 -13.30 -18.83
C SER A 360 -14.43 -14.53 -18.06
N SER A 361 -15.73 -14.57 -17.76
CA SER A 361 -16.41 -15.68 -17.07
C SER A 361 -15.82 -16.03 -15.70
N GLN A 362 -15.23 -15.07 -15.00
CA GLN A 362 -14.70 -15.24 -13.65
C GLN A 362 -15.80 -15.10 -12.60
N SER A 363 -15.53 -15.54 -11.39
CA SER A 363 -16.45 -15.32 -10.26
C SER A 363 -16.37 -13.87 -9.78
N THR A 364 -17.15 -12.99 -10.40
CA THR A 364 -17.17 -11.56 -10.11
C THR A 364 -18.55 -11.09 -9.69
N THR A 365 -18.59 -10.05 -8.85
CA THR A 365 -19.80 -9.29 -8.49
C THR A 365 -19.53 -7.83 -8.80
N ILE A 366 -20.26 -7.23 -9.71
CA ILE A 366 -20.07 -5.84 -10.14
C ILE A 366 -21.30 -5.05 -9.74
N LEU A 367 -21.11 -4.01 -8.91
CA LEU A 367 -22.17 -3.09 -8.50
C LEU A 367 -21.76 -1.63 -8.77
N THR A 368 -22.72 -0.81 -9.12
CA THR A 368 -22.51 0.61 -9.38
C THR A 368 -23.32 1.48 -8.39
N TYR A 369 -22.78 2.65 -8.06
CA TYR A 369 -23.33 3.55 -7.05
C TYR A 369 -23.44 4.97 -7.62
N PRO A 370 -24.53 5.72 -7.34
CA PRO A 370 -24.74 7.08 -7.83
C PRO A 370 -23.94 8.11 -7.00
N VAL A 371 -22.65 7.89 -6.85
CA VAL A 371 -21.71 8.71 -6.05
C VAL A 371 -20.44 8.99 -6.85
N ASP A 372 -19.66 9.97 -6.37
CA ASP A 372 -18.31 10.26 -6.88
C ASP A 372 -17.26 9.22 -6.44
N GLY A 373 -16.02 9.39 -6.89
CA GLY A 373 -14.92 8.49 -6.55
C GLY A 373 -14.65 8.44 -5.05
N GLN A 374 -14.68 9.58 -4.35
CA GLN A 374 -14.43 9.65 -2.91
C GLN A 374 -15.55 8.98 -2.10
N GLY A 375 -16.78 9.03 -2.58
CA GLY A 375 -17.94 8.39 -1.95
C GLY A 375 -18.06 6.90 -2.24
N THR A 376 -17.36 6.38 -3.26
CA THR A 376 -17.57 5.00 -3.77
C THR A 376 -17.27 3.94 -2.72
N ALA A 377 -16.12 4.02 -2.05
CA ALA A 377 -15.74 3.02 -1.04
C ALA A 377 -16.76 2.95 0.10
N ALA A 378 -17.24 4.10 0.58
CA ALA A 378 -18.24 4.17 1.65
C ALA A 378 -19.61 3.65 1.20
N ALA A 379 -20.05 3.98 -0.02
CA ALA A 379 -21.32 3.52 -0.58
C ALA A 379 -21.30 2.00 -0.85
N ALA A 380 -20.18 1.47 -1.32
CA ALA A 380 -20.01 0.05 -1.61
C ALA A 380 -19.80 -0.82 -0.36
N PHE A 381 -19.38 -0.24 0.78
CA PHE A 381 -19.00 -1.00 1.96
C PHE A 381 -20.06 -1.99 2.48
N PRO A 382 -21.36 -1.69 2.54
CA PRO A 382 -22.39 -2.65 2.97
C PRO A 382 -22.37 -3.93 2.12
N ASP A 383 -22.30 -3.78 0.80
CA ASP A 383 -22.30 -4.91 -0.14
C ASP A 383 -20.98 -5.64 -0.12
N ALA A 384 -19.85 -4.92 -0.13
CA ALA A 384 -18.50 -5.47 -0.03
C ALA A 384 -18.32 -6.26 1.27
N SER A 385 -18.79 -5.73 2.41
CA SER A 385 -18.69 -6.43 3.69
C SER A 385 -19.57 -7.68 3.76
N SER A 386 -20.75 -7.66 3.12
CA SER A 386 -21.61 -8.84 3.00
C SER A 386 -20.98 -9.90 2.11
N PHE A 387 -20.37 -9.49 1.00
CA PHE A 387 -19.62 -10.37 0.11
C PHE A 387 -18.45 -11.04 0.86
N VAL A 388 -17.63 -10.27 1.59
CA VAL A 388 -16.51 -10.79 2.40
C VAL A 388 -17.00 -11.74 3.48
N ALA A 389 -18.10 -11.43 4.18
CA ALA A 389 -18.69 -12.33 5.18
C ALA A 389 -19.08 -13.68 4.56
N ALA A 390 -19.65 -13.69 3.34
CA ALA A 390 -19.98 -14.93 2.63
C ALA A 390 -18.74 -15.73 2.22
N LEU A 391 -17.60 -15.07 1.92
CA LEU A 391 -16.34 -15.76 1.63
C LEU A 391 -15.75 -16.45 2.87
N PHE A 392 -15.84 -15.82 4.03
CA PHE A 392 -15.32 -16.38 5.28
C PHE A 392 -16.23 -17.46 5.89
N ALA A 393 -17.51 -17.52 5.51
CA ALA A 393 -18.45 -18.53 5.94
C ALA A 393 -18.27 -19.89 5.22
N ARG A 394 -17.55 -19.92 4.11
CA ARG A 394 -17.22 -21.12 3.30
C ARG A 394 -15.91 -21.72 3.82
#